data_b9e6c972d46e17b87b94651a1c2b68c5
#
_entry.id   b9e6c972d46e17b87b94651a1c2b68c5
#
_cell.length_a   1.000
_cell.length_b   1.000
_cell.length_c   1.000
_cell.angle_alpha   90.00
_cell.angle_beta   90.00
_cell.angle_gamma   90.00
#
_symmetry.space_group_name_H-M   'P 1'
#
loop_
_entity.id
_entity.type
_entity.pdbx_description
1 polymer ?
#
loop_
_entity_poly.entity_id
_entity_poly.type
_entity_poly.pdbx_seq_one_letter_code
_entity_poly.pdbx_strand_id
1 'polypeptide(L)'
;MATKSATEQVAAEGSATDPTDPTESDELRAVDGRVPGRRGLATRARLLEQTRELLYPTSYRDLKVVDIARGAGTSPATFYQYFPDAESALWALADELVGEGRERLTRPVRDGSWNGRAAYDTCERIAASFLEFWDEHRALLAVIDLAATEGDVRFREIRLQLLMSFTDALAEEVRVQRDAGRLPADLDPTATASVLVAMLAQVSGHRYGIERHGTTGPELQRALARLLYSGVTGRKPPG
;
A
#
# COMPACT_ATOMS: atom_id res chain seq x y z
N MET A 1 1.59 -53.96 -49.96
CA MET A 1 2.93 -54.17 -49.37
C MET A 1 2.98 -53.26 -48.18
N ALA A 2 2.66 -53.72 -46.99
CA ALA A 2 3.55 -54.35 -46.02
C ALA A 2 4.68 -53.37 -45.65
N THR A 3 4.86 -52.94 -44.42
CA THR A 3 5.09 -53.58 -43.14
C THR A 3 5.01 -52.51 -42.04
N LYS A 4 4.31 -52.70 -40.95
CA LYS A 4 4.72 -53.21 -39.61
C LYS A 4 5.81 -52.37 -38.91
N SER A 5 5.52 -51.81 -37.80
CA SER A 5 5.56 -52.24 -36.40
C SER A 5 6.55 -51.35 -35.65
N ALA A 6 6.43 -50.88 -34.50
CA ALA A 6 6.18 -51.48 -33.22
C ALA A 6 5.99 -50.40 -32.13
N THR A 7 5.23 -50.81 -31.17
CA THR A 7 4.98 -50.34 -29.83
C THR A 7 6.27 -50.13 -29.04
N GLU A 8 6.35 -49.00 -28.27
CA GLU A 8 6.97 -49.09 -26.94
C GLU A 8 6.37 -48.00 -26.01
N GLN A 9 5.71 -48.48 -24.98
CA GLN A 9 5.28 -47.74 -23.79
C GLN A 9 6.50 -47.49 -22.92
N VAL A 10 6.70 -46.26 -22.51
CA VAL A 10 7.40 -45.97 -21.25
C VAL A 10 6.59 -44.93 -20.50
N ALA A 11 6.00 -45.38 -19.40
CA ALA A 11 5.47 -44.56 -18.35
C ALA A 11 6.62 -43.87 -17.63
N ALA A 12 6.50 -42.59 -17.43
CA ALA A 12 7.27 -41.85 -16.41
C ALA A 12 6.33 -40.85 -15.73
N GLU A 13 6.01 -41.21 -14.50
CA GLU A 13 5.44 -40.31 -13.51
C GLU A 13 6.35 -39.08 -13.36
N GLY A 14 5.81 -37.92 -13.54
CA GLY A 14 6.44 -36.62 -13.26
C GLY A 14 5.52 -35.80 -12.39
N SER A 15 5.75 -35.92 -11.07
CA SER A 15 5.21 -35.06 -10.01
C SER A 15 5.08 -33.61 -10.46
N ALA A 16 3.86 -33.10 -10.50
CA ALA A 16 3.58 -31.67 -10.59
C ALA A 16 4.03 -31.02 -9.27
N THR A 17 5.18 -30.41 -9.27
CA THR A 17 5.58 -29.43 -8.26
C THR A 17 4.80 -28.16 -8.55
N ASP A 18 3.88 -27.85 -7.64
CA ASP A 18 3.20 -26.58 -7.49
C ASP A 18 4.26 -25.47 -7.37
N PRO A 19 4.27 -24.41 -8.20
CA PRO A 19 5.16 -23.29 -8.00
C PRO A 19 4.60 -22.44 -6.85
N THR A 20 5.03 -22.76 -5.64
CA THR A 20 4.90 -21.88 -4.48
C THR A 20 5.57 -20.55 -4.83
N ASP A 21 4.82 -19.46 -4.76
CA ASP A 21 5.26 -18.10 -5.04
C ASP A 21 6.54 -17.78 -4.21
N PRO A 22 7.69 -17.49 -4.83
CA PRO A 22 8.96 -17.36 -4.11
C PRO A 22 9.11 -16.05 -3.33
N THR A 23 8.19 -15.09 -3.47
CA THR A 23 8.32 -13.74 -2.93
C THR A 23 7.95 -13.64 -1.44
N GLU A 24 6.94 -14.34 -0.97
CA GLU A 24 6.48 -14.24 0.44
C GLU A 24 7.41 -14.93 1.46
N SER A 25 8.19 -15.91 1.03
CA SER A 25 9.05 -16.68 1.95
C SER A 25 10.45 -16.08 2.18
N ASP A 26 10.91 -15.19 1.29
CA ASP A 26 12.25 -14.58 1.41
C ASP A 26 12.24 -13.36 2.36
N GLU A 27 11.12 -12.63 2.43
CA GLU A 27 10.94 -11.43 3.25
C GLU A 27 10.88 -11.71 4.76
N LEU A 28 10.51 -12.93 5.16
CA LEU A 28 10.44 -13.36 6.55
C LEU A 28 11.73 -14.02 7.07
N ARG A 29 12.78 -14.11 6.25
CA ARG A 29 14.03 -14.73 6.67
C ARG A 29 14.82 -13.83 7.62
N ALA A 30 15.37 -14.41 8.67
CA ALA A 30 16.39 -13.78 9.49
C ALA A 30 17.68 -13.58 8.66
N VAL A 31 18.57 -12.69 9.10
CA VAL A 31 19.84 -12.38 8.40
C VAL A 31 20.70 -13.65 8.13
N ASP A 32 20.53 -14.70 8.96
CA ASP A 32 21.18 -16.00 8.78
C ASP A 32 20.46 -16.95 7.78
N GLY A 33 19.43 -16.46 7.07
CA GLY A 33 18.65 -17.23 6.09
C GLY A 33 17.61 -18.19 6.68
N ARG A 34 17.46 -18.27 8.00
CA ARG A 34 16.46 -19.13 8.66
C ARG A 34 15.09 -18.47 8.68
N VAL A 35 14.05 -19.26 8.48
CA VAL A 35 12.67 -18.82 8.73
C VAL A 35 12.45 -18.81 10.24
N PRO A 36 12.13 -17.65 10.85
CA PRO A 36 11.93 -17.55 12.30
C PRO A 36 10.71 -18.37 12.72
N GLY A 37 10.88 -19.18 13.77
CA GLY A 37 9.74 -19.81 14.42
C GLY A 37 8.84 -18.78 15.13
N ARG A 38 7.72 -19.23 15.68
CA ARG A 38 6.68 -18.40 16.34
C ARG A 38 7.23 -17.32 17.31
N ARG A 39 8.24 -17.68 18.12
CA ARG A 39 8.90 -16.73 19.04
C ARG A 39 9.74 -15.71 18.28
N GLY A 40 10.39 -16.12 17.22
CA GLY A 40 11.18 -15.23 16.36
C GLY A 40 10.31 -14.21 15.64
N LEU A 41 9.20 -14.62 15.07
CA LEU A 41 8.20 -13.72 14.45
C LEU A 41 7.66 -12.70 15.45
N ALA A 42 7.34 -13.13 16.68
CA ALA A 42 6.90 -12.21 17.73
C ALA A 42 8.00 -11.21 18.14
N THR A 43 9.26 -11.60 18.12
CA THR A 43 10.38 -10.68 18.39
C THR A 43 10.58 -9.69 17.24
N ARG A 44 10.53 -10.15 15.98
CA ARG A 44 10.58 -9.28 14.79
C ARG A 44 9.45 -8.24 14.82
N ALA A 45 8.22 -8.65 15.10
CA ALA A 45 7.08 -7.75 15.22
C ALA A 45 7.27 -6.67 16.30
N ARG A 46 7.79 -7.03 17.47
CA ARG A 46 8.09 -6.05 18.52
C ARG A 46 9.19 -5.06 18.12
N LEU A 47 10.20 -5.52 17.40
CA LEU A 47 11.25 -4.63 16.88
C LEU A 47 10.68 -3.64 15.86
N LEU A 48 9.81 -4.08 14.97
CA LEU A 48 9.14 -3.21 14.01
C LEU A 48 8.20 -2.22 14.69
N GLU A 49 7.43 -2.66 15.69
CA GLU A 49 6.56 -1.77 16.44
C GLU A 49 7.35 -0.68 17.18
N GLN A 50 8.46 -1.05 17.83
CA GLN A 50 9.32 -0.06 18.47
C GLN A 50 9.98 0.89 17.46
N THR A 51 10.31 0.41 16.28
CA THR A 51 10.81 1.28 15.19
C THR A 51 9.73 2.29 14.79
N ARG A 52 8.47 1.86 14.65
CA ARG A 52 7.32 2.73 14.35
C ARG A 52 7.10 3.78 15.43
N GLU A 53 7.08 3.39 16.70
CA GLU A 53 6.89 4.32 17.83
C GLU A 53 7.97 5.40 17.89
N LEU A 54 9.22 5.05 17.61
CA LEU A 54 10.34 5.99 17.65
C LEU A 54 10.32 7.01 16.51
N LEU A 55 9.57 6.78 15.43
CA LEU A 55 9.41 7.76 14.34
C LEU A 55 8.65 9.02 14.76
N TYR A 56 7.86 9.00 15.84
CA TYR A 56 7.13 10.17 16.31
C TYR A 56 8.02 11.19 17.04
N PRO A 57 8.85 10.76 18.02
CA PRO A 57 9.71 11.69 18.77
C PRO A 57 11.08 11.92 18.11
N THR A 58 11.49 11.06 17.14
CA THR A 58 12.88 11.05 16.64
C THR A 58 12.88 11.11 15.10
N SER A 59 13.81 11.92 14.55
CA SER A 59 14.06 11.86 13.11
C SER A 59 14.48 10.44 12.71
N TYR A 60 13.99 9.93 11.58
CA TYR A 60 14.36 8.59 11.11
C TYR A 60 15.88 8.42 10.92
N ARG A 61 16.61 9.52 10.62
CA ARG A 61 18.08 9.53 10.49
C ARG A 61 18.80 9.36 11.84
N ASP A 62 18.14 9.67 12.93
CA ASP A 62 18.68 9.57 14.29
C ASP A 62 18.25 8.28 15.00
N LEU A 63 17.52 7.39 14.30
CA LEU A 63 17.12 6.10 14.84
C LEU A 63 18.35 5.23 15.16
N LYS A 64 18.43 4.77 16.40
CA LYS A 64 19.54 3.91 16.86
C LYS A 64 19.03 2.51 17.17
N VAL A 65 19.74 1.51 16.67
CA VAL A 65 19.47 0.10 16.96
C VAL A 65 19.36 -0.17 18.47
N VAL A 66 20.19 0.50 19.27
CA VAL A 66 20.16 0.35 20.74
C VAL A 66 18.83 0.79 21.33
N ASP A 67 18.23 1.86 20.83
CA ASP A 67 16.96 2.38 21.34
C ASP A 67 15.78 1.52 20.88
N ILE A 68 15.80 1.06 19.63
CA ILE A 68 14.83 0.09 19.09
C ILE A 68 14.86 -1.21 19.90
N ALA A 69 16.05 -1.80 20.08
CA ALA A 69 16.22 -3.05 20.82
C ALA A 69 15.76 -2.91 22.29
N ARG A 70 16.12 -1.80 22.94
CA ARG A 70 15.72 -1.51 24.33
C ARG A 70 14.20 -1.41 24.45
N GLY A 71 13.53 -0.66 23.57
CA GLY A 71 12.07 -0.52 23.57
C GLY A 71 11.37 -1.84 23.31
N ALA A 72 11.90 -2.67 22.42
CA ALA A 72 11.37 -4.01 22.13
C ALA A 72 11.65 -5.04 23.25
N GLY A 73 12.33 -4.65 24.35
CA GLY A 73 12.68 -5.56 25.45
C GLY A 73 13.70 -6.62 25.05
N THR A 74 14.65 -6.29 24.17
CA THR A 74 15.67 -7.21 23.67
C THR A 74 17.07 -6.55 23.62
N SER A 75 18.07 -7.30 23.16
CA SER A 75 19.42 -6.80 22.99
C SER A 75 19.70 -6.31 21.56
N PRO A 76 20.68 -5.40 21.35
CA PRO A 76 21.14 -5.07 20.00
C PRO A 76 21.63 -6.28 19.21
N ALA A 77 22.23 -7.28 19.86
CA ALA A 77 22.63 -8.52 19.21
C ALA A 77 21.43 -9.30 18.66
N THR A 78 20.30 -9.25 19.38
CA THR A 78 19.05 -9.86 18.89
C THR A 78 18.46 -9.07 17.73
N PHE A 79 18.54 -7.73 17.74
CA PHE A 79 18.12 -6.91 16.60
C PHE A 79 18.84 -7.31 15.32
N TYR A 80 20.18 -7.43 15.39
CA TYR A 80 21.01 -7.81 14.24
C TYR A 80 20.74 -9.22 13.67
N GLN A 81 20.03 -10.07 14.41
CA GLN A 81 19.55 -11.35 13.87
C GLN A 81 18.41 -11.17 12.84
N TYR A 82 17.63 -10.08 12.94
CA TYR A 82 16.48 -9.79 12.08
C TYR A 82 16.74 -8.71 11.04
N PHE A 83 17.50 -7.68 11.42
CA PHE A 83 17.76 -6.53 10.56
C PHE A 83 19.25 -6.14 10.64
N PRO A 84 19.92 -5.95 9.49
CA PRO A 84 21.32 -5.54 9.47
C PRO A 84 21.53 -4.14 10.03
N ASP A 85 20.53 -3.26 9.94
CA ASP A 85 20.54 -1.89 10.42
C ASP A 85 19.12 -1.34 10.65
N ALA A 86 19.02 -0.12 11.19
CA ALA A 86 17.75 0.53 11.44
C ALA A 86 16.98 0.88 10.15
N GLU A 87 17.69 1.17 9.07
CA GLU A 87 17.09 1.46 7.75
C GLU A 87 16.38 0.24 7.18
N SER A 88 16.96 -0.95 7.33
CA SER A 88 16.32 -2.21 6.93
C SER A 88 15.04 -2.51 7.73
N ALA A 89 15.00 -2.14 9.02
CA ALA A 89 13.78 -2.23 9.81
C ALA A 89 12.71 -1.24 9.33
N LEU A 90 13.11 -0.02 8.95
CA LEU A 90 12.20 0.97 8.33
C LEU A 90 11.66 0.49 6.99
N TRP A 91 12.52 -0.10 6.16
CA TRP A 91 12.10 -0.65 4.89
C TRP A 91 11.07 -1.77 5.08
N ALA A 92 11.32 -2.69 6.03
CA ALA A 92 10.37 -3.76 6.35
C ALA A 92 9.02 -3.22 6.86
N LEU A 93 9.02 -2.14 7.67
CA LEU A 93 7.78 -1.45 8.07
C LEU A 93 7.04 -0.84 6.89
N ALA A 94 7.78 -0.24 5.97
CA ALA A 94 7.20 0.39 4.79
C ALA A 94 6.59 -0.66 3.84
N ASP A 95 7.20 -1.83 3.73
CA ASP A 95 6.69 -2.95 2.96
C ASP A 95 5.39 -3.53 3.57
N GLU A 96 5.35 -3.74 4.89
CA GLU A 96 4.11 -4.12 5.60
C GLU A 96 2.98 -3.10 5.36
N LEU A 97 3.31 -1.80 5.32
CA LEU A 97 2.35 -0.73 5.02
C LEU A 97 1.76 -0.83 3.61
N VAL A 98 2.55 -1.27 2.62
CA VAL A 98 2.05 -1.51 1.25
C VAL A 98 0.94 -2.56 1.25
N GLY A 99 1.13 -3.66 1.97
CA GLY A 99 0.12 -4.72 2.11
C GLY A 99 -1.17 -4.20 2.74
N GLU A 100 -1.06 -3.48 3.86
CA GLU A 100 -2.20 -2.86 4.54
C GLU A 100 -2.91 -1.83 3.65
N GLY A 101 -2.15 -0.93 3.02
CA GLY A 101 -2.70 0.10 2.14
C GLY A 101 -3.40 -0.47 0.92
N ARG A 102 -2.83 -1.52 0.31
CA ARG A 102 -3.46 -2.24 -0.80
C ARG A 102 -4.85 -2.73 -0.45
N GLU A 103 -5.01 -3.37 0.70
CA GLU A 103 -6.30 -3.89 1.15
C GLU A 103 -7.25 -2.77 1.56
N ARG A 104 -6.81 -1.90 2.46
CA ARG A 104 -7.66 -0.90 3.13
C ARG A 104 -8.13 0.21 2.19
N LEU A 105 -7.24 0.71 1.32
CA LEU A 105 -7.58 1.80 0.40
C LEU A 105 -8.38 1.30 -0.81
N THR A 106 -8.08 0.10 -1.34
CA THR A 106 -8.72 -0.41 -2.55
C THR A 106 -10.10 -1.00 -2.27
N ARG A 107 -10.34 -1.53 -1.09
CA ARG A 107 -11.61 -2.17 -0.71
C ARG A 107 -12.84 -1.27 -0.94
N PRO A 108 -12.87 0.02 -0.54
CA PRO A 108 -14.03 0.88 -0.81
C PRO A 108 -14.35 1.06 -2.28
N VAL A 109 -13.35 0.99 -3.18
CA VAL A 109 -13.55 1.07 -4.63
C VAL A 109 -14.18 -0.22 -5.15
N ARG A 110 -13.64 -1.38 -4.76
CA ARG A 110 -14.08 -2.70 -5.23
C ARG A 110 -15.47 -3.09 -4.73
N ASP A 111 -15.72 -2.86 -3.45
CA ASP A 111 -16.98 -3.22 -2.79
C ASP A 111 -18.04 -2.11 -2.94
N GLY A 112 -17.66 -0.98 -3.52
CA GLY A 112 -18.50 0.19 -3.68
C GLY A 112 -19.54 0.05 -4.79
N SER A 113 -20.62 0.78 -4.67
CA SER A 113 -21.58 0.96 -5.77
C SER A 113 -21.32 2.29 -6.45
N TRP A 114 -21.23 2.28 -7.78
CA TRP A 114 -20.95 3.47 -8.58
C TRP A 114 -22.20 4.02 -9.30
N ASN A 115 -23.38 3.67 -8.80
CA ASN A 115 -24.65 4.10 -9.36
C ASN A 115 -25.44 5.00 -8.42
N GLY A 116 -26.05 6.04 -8.94
CA GLY A 116 -26.93 6.92 -8.19
C GLY A 116 -26.29 7.55 -6.96
N ARG A 117 -27.02 7.60 -5.85
CA ARG A 117 -26.54 8.15 -4.58
C ARG A 117 -25.45 7.29 -3.95
N ALA A 118 -25.54 5.98 -4.10
CA ALA A 118 -24.56 5.05 -3.54
C ALA A 118 -23.13 5.28 -4.07
N ALA A 119 -22.98 5.85 -5.28
CA ALA A 119 -21.67 6.26 -5.78
C ALA A 119 -21.07 7.40 -4.95
N TYR A 120 -21.88 8.33 -4.45
CA TYR A 120 -21.41 9.40 -3.59
C TYR A 120 -21.00 8.87 -2.20
N ASP A 121 -21.79 7.96 -1.63
CA ASP A 121 -21.46 7.28 -0.37
C ASP A 121 -20.16 6.47 -0.50
N THR A 122 -19.89 5.89 -1.68
CA THR A 122 -18.61 5.23 -2.00
C THR A 122 -17.45 6.23 -1.98
N CYS A 123 -17.62 7.40 -2.61
CA CYS A 123 -16.61 8.46 -2.59
C CYS A 123 -16.34 9.01 -1.19
N GLU A 124 -17.37 9.13 -0.34
CA GLU A 124 -17.19 9.53 1.06
C GLU A 124 -16.36 8.50 1.84
N ARG A 125 -16.61 7.20 1.64
CA ARG A 125 -15.82 6.13 2.27
C ARG A 125 -14.37 6.14 1.79
N ILE A 126 -14.13 6.36 0.50
CA ILE A 126 -12.77 6.47 -0.06
C ILE A 126 -12.04 7.65 0.58
N ALA A 127 -12.67 8.82 0.62
CA ALA A 127 -12.07 10.02 1.22
C ALA A 127 -11.76 9.81 2.71
N ALA A 128 -12.68 9.19 3.46
CA ALA A 128 -12.47 8.84 4.86
C ALA A 128 -11.28 7.89 5.02
N SER A 129 -11.23 6.80 4.25
CA SER A 129 -10.14 5.80 4.32
C SER A 129 -8.77 6.41 4.06
N PHE A 130 -8.65 7.34 3.11
CA PHE A 130 -7.38 8.04 2.85
C PHE A 130 -6.99 8.94 4.03
N LEU A 131 -7.90 9.76 4.54
CA LEU A 131 -7.61 10.66 5.66
C LEU A 131 -7.21 9.88 6.91
N GLU A 132 -7.91 8.79 7.23
CA GLU A 132 -7.62 7.93 8.38
C GLU A 132 -6.29 7.20 8.20
N PHE A 133 -6.05 6.59 7.05
CA PHE A 133 -4.81 5.87 6.78
C PHE A 133 -3.57 6.77 6.88
N TRP A 134 -3.65 7.98 6.32
CA TRP A 134 -2.55 8.95 6.43
C TRP A 134 -2.35 9.47 7.85
N ASP A 135 -3.40 9.62 8.62
CA ASP A 135 -3.31 10.06 10.01
C ASP A 135 -2.64 8.99 10.89
N GLU A 136 -3.05 7.73 10.74
CA GLU A 136 -2.51 6.60 11.48
C GLU A 136 -1.03 6.34 11.16
N HIS A 137 -0.64 6.48 9.89
CA HIS A 137 0.71 6.14 9.42
C HIS A 137 1.58 7.36 9.12
N ARG A 138 1.19 8.53 9.59
CA ARG A 138 1.81 9.82 9.22
C ARG A 138 3.32 9.84 9.32
N ALA A 139 3.88 9.34 10.41
CA ALA A 139 5.33 9.39 10.63
C ALA A 139 6.07 8.52 9.61
N LEU A 140 5.58 7.31 9.35
CA LEU A 140 6.20 6.39 8.39
C LEU A 140 6.03 6.89 6.94
N LEU A 141 4.85 7.39 6.59
CA LEU A 141 4.60 7.96 5.26
C LEU A 141 5.49 9.18 4.98
N ALA A 142 5.73 10.03 5.99
CA ALA A 142 6.67 11.15 5.87
C ALA A 142 8.11 10.68 5.64
N VAL A 143 8.53 9.57 6.26
CA VAL A 143 9.85 8.94 5.99
C VAL A 143 9.92 8.42 4.58
N ILE A 144 8.90 7.70 4.12
CA ILE A 144 8.82 7.15 2.75
C ILE A 144 8.93 8.29 1.72
N ASP A 145 8.16 9.36 1.89
CA ASP A 145 8.16 10.51 0.98
C ASP A 145 9.51 11.22 0.97
N LEU A 146 10.13 11.41 2.13
CA LEU A 146 11.42 12.07 2.25
C LEU A 146 12.55 11.23 1.63
N ALA A 147 12.64 9.95 1.98
CA ALA A 147 13.66 9.04 1.44
C ALA A 147 13.53 8.87 -0.08
N ALA A 148 12.30 8.73 -0.59
CA ALA A 148 12.03 8.68 -2.03
C ALA A 148 12.46 9.96 -2.75
N THR A 149 12.25 11.13 -2.13
CA THR A 149 12.65 12.45 -2.68
C THR A 149 14.18 12.61 -2.66
N GLU A 150 14.86 12.07 -1.66
CA GLU A 150 16.32 12.06 -1.56
C GLU A 150 16.99 11.07 -2.52
N GLY A 151 16.21 10.25 -3.22
CA GLY A 151 16.69 9.38 -4.29
C GLY A 151 16.80 7.90 -3.91
N ASP A 152 16.35 7.49 -2.73
CA ASP A 152 16.30 6.06 -2.40
C ASP A 152 15.29 5.33 -3.27
N VAL A 153 15.79 4.43 -4.10
CA VAL A 153 15.00 3.69 -5.09
C VAL A 153 13.99 2.74 -4.42
N ARG A 154 14.34 2.16 -3.27
CA ARG A 154 13.49 1.21 -2.53
C ARG A 154 12.25 1.90 -1.99
N PHE A 155 12.43 3.08 -1.35
CA PHE A 155 11.31 3.87 -0.84
C PHE A 155 10.47 4.50 -1.95
N ARG A 156 11.09 4.79 -3.10
CA ARG A 156 10.36 5.22 -4.30
C ARG A 156 9.44 4.12 -4.82
N GLU A 157 9.93 2.88 -4.86
CA GLU A 157 9.13 1.71 -5.26
C GLU A 157 7.97 1.45 -4.28
N ILE A 158 8.23 1.48 -2.98
CA ILE A 158 7.22 1.38 -1.93
C ILE A 158 6.10 2.41 -2.13
N ARG A 159 6.48 3.67 -2.38
CA ARG A 159 5.52 4.75 -2.62
C ARG A 159 4.62 4.49 -3.83
N LEU A 160 5.19 3.93 -4.90
CA LEU A 160 4.43 3.55 -6.09
C LEU A 160 3.50 2.38 -5.79
N GLN A 161 3.99 1.33 -5.16
CA GLN A 161 3.23 0.11 -4.88
C GLN A 161 2.08 0.36 -3.91
N LEU A 162 2.24 1.25 -2.94
CA LEU A 162 1.21 1.61 -1.96
C LEU A 162 -0.11 2.03 -2.62
N LEU A 163 -0.03 2.78 -3.73
CA LEU A 163 -1.20 3.38 -4.39
C LEU A 163 -1.58 2.69 -5.71
N MET A 164 -0.74 1.81 -6.24
CA MET A 164 -0.93 1.22 -7.57
C MET A 164 -2.25 0.45 -7.67
N SER A 165 -2.51 -0.47 -6.74
CA SER A 165 -3.74 -1.28 -6.76
C SER A 165 -5.02 -0.44 -6.64
N PHE A 166 -4.97 0.65 -5.88
CA PHE A 166 -6.07 1.60 -5.78
C PHE A 166 -6.24 2.39 -7.08
N THR A 167 -5.13 2.84 -7.69
CA THR A 167 -5.16 3.56 -8.96
C THR A 167 -5.75 2.70 -10.07
N ASP A 168 -5.36 1.44 -10.16
CA ASP A 168 -5.87 0.49 -11.15
C ASP A 168 -7.36 0.22 -10.97
N ALA A 169 -7.81 0.00 -9.73
CA ALA A 169 -9.22 -0.20 -9.44
C ALA A 169 -10.07 1.04 -9.78
N LEU A 170 -9.56 2.24 -9.49
CA LEU A 170 -10.25 3.49 -9.81
C LEU A 170 -10.27 3.75 -11.33
N ALA A 171 -9.16 3.46 -12.03
CA ALA A 171 -9.07 3.57 -13.48
C ALA A 171 -10.07 2.65 -14.20
N GLU A 172 -10.27 1.43 -13.67
CA GLU A 172 -11.28 0.52 -14.19
C GLU A 172 -12.69 1.14 -14.09
N GLU A 173 -13.03 1.72 -12.94
CA GLU A 173 -14.33 2.37 -12.78
C GLU A 173 -14.48 3.59 -13.70
N VAL A 174 -13.47 4.43 -13.83
CA VAL A 174 -13.47 5.56 -14.77
C VAL A 174 -13.68 5.06 -16.20
N ARG A 175 -13.09 3.94 -16.59
CA ARG A 175 -13.29 3.30 -17.91
C ARG A 175 -14.75 2.88 -18.10
N VAL A 176 -15.32 2.20 -17.11
CA VAL A 176 -16.75 1.80 -17.15
C VAL A 176 -17.67 3.02 -17.32
N GLN A 177 -17.39 4.11 -16.62
CA GLN A 177 -18.18 5.34 -16.72
C GLN A 177 -18.02 6.02 -18.11
N ARG A 178 -16.81 6.06 -18.65
CA ARG A 178 -16.52 6.59 -19.99
C ARG A 178 -17.22 5.77 -21.07
N ASP A 179 -17.08 4.45 -21.03
CA ASP A 179 -17.65 3.54 -22.03
C ASP A 179 -19.19 3.53 -21.99
N ALA A 180 -19.77 3.90 -20.85
CA ALA A 180 -21.19 4.17 -20.71
C ALA A 180 -21.63 5.58 -21.18
N GLY A 181 -20.73 6.36 -21.78
CA GLY A 181 -21.00 7.70 -22.31
C GLY A 181 -21.22 8.78 -21.24
N ARG A 182 -20.81 8.54 -20.01
CA ARG A 182 -20.94 9.51 -18.89
C ARG A 182 -19.74 10.46 -18.77
N LEU A 183 -18.62 10.08 -19.33
CA LEU A 183 -17.39 10.86 -19.41
C LEU A 183 -17.02 11.07 -20.90
N PRO A 184 -16.19 12.09 -21.21
CA PRO A 184 -15.70 12.32 -22.56
C PRO A 184 -14.98 11.09 -23.14
N ALA A 185 -15.19 10.81 -24.42
CA ALA A 185 -14.62 9.62 -25.06
C ALA A 185 -13.10 9.68 -25.21
N ASP A 186 -12.53 10.87 -25.23
CA ASP A 186 -11.08 11.14 -25.30
C ASP A 186 -10.40 11.17 -23.93
N LEU A 187 -11.15 11.00 -22.83
CA LEU A 187 -10.59 10.96 -21.49
C LEU A 187 -9.81 9.65 -21.27
N ASP A 188 -8.57 9.78 -20.84
CA ASP A 188 -7.75 8.64 -20.42
C ASP A 188 -8.09 8.23 -18.97
N PRO A 189 -8.57 6.99 -18.73
CA PRO A 189 -8.98 6.52 -17.42
C PRO A 189 -7.82 6.46 -16.40
N THR A 190 -6.64 6.01 -16.86
CA THR A 190 -5.48 5.85 -15.99
C THR A 190 -4.93 7.21 -15.57
N ALA A 191 -4.81 8.16 -16.49
CA ALA A 191 -4.41 9.52 -16.17
C ALA A 191 -5.39 10.20 -15.19
N THR A 192 -6.70 10.03 -15.43
CA THR A 192 -7.74 10.59 -14.56
C THR A 192 -7.66 9.99 -13.15
N ALA A 193 -7.57 8.66 -13.03
CA ALA A 193 -7.40 8.00 -11.75
C ALA A 193 -6.12 8.46 -11.04
N SER A 194 -4.99 8.55 -11.76
CA SER A 194 -3.71 8.99 -11.19
C SER A 194 -3.79 10.41 -10.61
N VAL A 195 -4.47 11.33 -11.28
CA VAL A 195 -4.68 12.70 -10.78
C VAL A 195 -5.54 12.70 -9.52
N LEU A 196 -6.64 11.94 -9.50
CA LEU A 196 -7.52 11.82 -8.33
C LEU A 196 -6.81 11.19 -7.14
N VAL A 197 -6.00 10.17 -7.38
CA VAL A 197 -5.18 9.51 -6.34
C VAL A 197 -4.12 10.45 -5.80
N ALA A 198 -3.42 11.18 -6.68
CA ALA A 198 -2.45 12.19 -6.26
C ALA A 198 -3.09 13.28 -5.39
N MET A 199 -4.29 13.74 -5.75
CA MET A 199 -5.07 14.69 -4.94
C MET A 199 -5.41 14.10 -3.57
N LEU A 200 -5.94 12.86 -3.50
CA LEU A 200 -6.28 12.20 -2.25
C LEU A 200 -5.05 12.06 -1.34
N ALA A 201 -3.95 11.52 -1.85
CA ALA A 201 -2.72 11.30 -1.10
C ALA A 201 -2.10 12.62 -0.62
N GLN A 202 -2.00 13.61 -1.51
CA GLN A 202 -1.40 14.92 -1.18
C GLN A 202 -2.21 15.68 -0.14
N VAL A 203 -3.54 15.73 -0.29
CA VAL A 203 -4.42 16.41 0.67
C VAL A 203 -4.37 15.70 2.02
N SER A 204 -4.40 14.37 2.06
CA SER A 204 -4.31 13.59 3.30
C SER A 204 -2.97 13.82 4.01
N GLY A 205 -1.86 13.82 3.28
CA GLY A 205 -0.52 14.06 3.82
C GLY A 205 -0.33 15.48 4.37
N HIS A 206 -1.02 16.47 3.79
CA HIS A 206 -0.91 17.87 4.20
C HIS A 206 -2.10 18.40 5.01
N ARG A 207 -2.99 17.50 5.46
CA ARG A 207 -4.21 17.79 6.17
C ARG A 207 -4.03 18.83 7.28
N TYR A 208 -3.05 18.64 8.15
CA TYR A 208 -2.80 19.56 9.28
C TYR A 208 -2.47 20.99 8.85
N GLY A 209 -1.75 21.16 7.74
CA GLY A 209 -1.49 22.47 7.16
C GLY A 209 -2.77 23.13 6.68
N ILE A 210 -3.64 22.38 6.01
CA ILE A 210 -4.93 22.86 5.47
C ILE A 210 -5.88 23.24 6.62
N GLU A 211 -5.98 22.42 7.65
CA GLU A 211 -6.83 22.66 8.83
C GLU A 211 -6.40 23.91 9.61
N ARG A 212 -5.12 24.25 9.63
CA ARG A 212 -4.63 25.50 10.22
C ARG A 212 -5.12 26.77 9.51
N HIS A 213 -5.61 26.65 8.28
CA HIS A 213 -6.24 27.73 7.54
C HIS A 213 -7.75 27.81 7.73
N GLY A 214 -8.30 27.08 8.70
CA GLY A 214 -9.71 27.18 9.13
C GLY A 214 -10.64 26.16 8.48
N THR A 215 -10.14 25.20 7.70
CA THR A 215 -10.92 24.08 7.18
C THR A 215 -10.96 22.96 8.21
N THR A 216 -12.13 22.37 8.42
CA THR A 216 -12.26 21.20 9.32
C THR A 216 -12.06 19.88 8.59
N GLY A 217 -11.68 18.81 9.30
CA GLY A 217 -11.55 17.48 8.73
C GLY A 217 -12.81 16.99 7.99
N PRO A 218 -14.03 17.13 8.55
CA PRO A 218 -15.28 16.79 7.84
C PRO A 218 -15.52 17.61 6.57
N GLU A 219 -15.14 18.89 6.53
CA GLU A 219 -15.25 19.71 5.32
C GLU A 219 -14.27 19.25 4.25
N LEU A 220 -13.05 18.93 4.64
CA LEU A 220 -12.03 18.39 3.76
C LEU A 220 -12.46 17.03 3.17
N GLN A 221 -12.98 16.13 3.99
CA GLN A 221 -13.53 14.84 3.53
C GLN A 221 -14.65 15.04 2.51
N ARG A 222 -15.62 15.92 2.78
CA ARG A 222 -16.70 16.24 1.83
C ARG A 222 -16.20 16.85 0.52
N ALA A 223 -15.19 17.72 0.59
CA ALA A 223 -14.59 18.31 -0.61
C ALA A 223 -13.92 17.22 -1.47
N LEU A 224 -13.12 16.35 -0.87
CA LEU A 224 -12.50 15.21 -1.56
C LEU A 224 -13.54 14.26 -2.18
N ALA A 225 -14.58 13.91 -1.43
CA ALA A 225 -15.66 13.04 -1.93
C ALA A 225 -16.39 13.65 -3.13
N ARG A 226 -16.65 14.97 -3.12
CA ARG A 226 -17.31 15.69 -4.23
C ARG A 226 -16.44 15.71 -5.49
N LEU A 227 -15.15 16.00 -5.33
CA LEU A 227 -14.22 16.03 -6.46
C LEU A 227 -14.02 14.63 -7.05
N LEU A 228 -13.86 13.62 -6.20
CA LEU A 228 -13.76 12.23 -6.61
C LEU A 228 -15.02 11.79 -7.36
N TYR A 229 -16.20 12.07 -6.80
CA TYR A 229 -17.47 11.72 -7.43
C TYR A 229 -17.60 12.36 -8.83
N SER A 230 -17.32 13.66 -8.96
CA SER A 230 -17.39 14.32 -10.26
C SER A 230 -16.36 13.78 -11.24
N GLY A 231 -15.13 13.53 -10.80
CA GLY A 231 -14.05 13.02 -11.65
C GLY A 231 -14.29 11.62 -12.14
N VAL A 232 -14.88 10.75 -11.31
CA VAL A 232 -15.15 9.35 -11.68
C VAL A 232 -16.44 9.21 -12.47
N THR A 233 -17.51 9.91 -12.07
CA THR A 233 -18.85 9.66 -12.64
C THR A 233 -19.28 10.64 -13.72
N GLY A 234 -18.58 11.77 -13.89
CA GLY A 234 -18.97 12.87 -14.77
C GLY A 234 -20.23 13.62 -14.30
N ARG A 235 -20.71 13.37 -13.08
CA ARG A 235 -21.96 13.91 -12.57
C ARG A 235 -21.72 15.00 -11.53
N LYS A 236 -22.73 15.87 -11.37
CA LYS A 236 -22.74 16.82 -10.26
C LYS A 236 -22.98 16.06 -8.94
N PRO A 237 -22.18 16.34 -7.89
CA PRO A 237 -22.40 15.74 -6.57
C PRO A 237 -23.77 16.11 -6.01
N PRO A 238 -24.37 15.25 -5.18
CA PRO A 238 -25.58 15.58 -4.45
C PRO A 238 -25.35 16.80 -3.53
N GLY A 239 -26.39 17.60 -3.36
CA GLY A 239 -26.38 18.78 -2.52
C GLY A 239 -26.32 18.45 -1.04
#